data_4c40b9d005ade6dc09716b9126d74a9b
#
_entry.id   4c40b9d005ade6dc09716b9126d74a9b
#
_cell.length_a   1.000
_cell.length_b   1.000
_cell.length_c   1.000
_cell.angle_alpha   90.00
_cell.angle_beta   90.00
_cell.angle_gamma   90.00
#
_symmetry.space_group_name_H-M   'P 1'
#
loop_
_entity.id
_entity.type
_entity.pdbx_description
1 polymer ?
#
loop_
_entity_poly.entity_id
_entity_poly.type
_entity_poly.pdbx_seq_one_letter_code
_entity_poly.pdbx_strand_id
1 'polypeptide(L)'
;STRPDCDLIGLGVSAIGRIGNCYSQNAKTLDAYRDQVQKGHFPVERGLQLTRDDQIRRAVIMAIMCQGELLFESINNAWLIDCKQYFAAEFELLRGQQEEGLVEVLDDCIRVTSKGWFFVRGVALVFDRYLQAARSRERFSRII
;
A
#
# COMPACT_ATOMS: atom_id res chain seq x y z
N SER A 1 -10.30 3.28 -6.09
CA SER A 1 -11.12 2.36 -6.90
C SER A 1 -11.75 1.31 -6.00
N THR A 2 -13.01 1.00 -6.24
CA THR A 2 -13.73 -0.11 -5.59
C THR A 2 -13.33 -1.49 -6.14
N ARG A 3 -12.48 -1.51 -7.16
CA ARG A 3 -11.94 -2.72 -7.79
C ARG A 3 -10.42 -2.71 -7.70
N PRO A 4 -9.83 -3.25 -6.63
CA PRO A 4 -8.39 -3.13 -6.35
C PRO A 4 -7.51 -3.88 -7.35
N ASP A 5 -8.04 -4.92 -8.01
CA ASP A 5 -7.27 -5.80 -8.90
C ASP A 5 -7.40 -5.46 -10.39
N CYS A 6 -8.13 -4.38 -10.73
CA CYS A 6 -8.20 -3.91 -12.10
C CYS A 6 -7.01 -3.02 -12.45
N ASP A 7 -6.56 -3.11 -13.70
CA ASP A 7 -5.69 -2.11 -14.27
C ASP A 7 -6.38 -0.75 -14.31
N LEU A 8 -5.63 0.30 -14.10
CA LEU A 8 -6.11 1.68 -14.06
C LEU A 8 -5.28 2.53 -15.01
N ILE A 9 -5.92 3.10 -16.02
CA ILE A 9 -5.29 4.08 -16.90
C ILE A 9 -5.62 5.47 -16.38
N GLY A 10 -4.60 6.21 -15.94
CA GLY A 10 -4.72 7.58 -15.49
C GLY A 10 -4.79 8.56 -16.66
N LEU A 11 -5.89 9.29 -16.80
CA LEU A 11 -6.07 10.33 -17.82
C LEU A 11 -5.96 11.71 -17.18
N GLY A 12 -5.23 12.60 -17.86
CA GLY A 12 -5.04 13.99 -17.44
C GLY A 12 -3.73 14.26 -16.71
N VAL A 13 -3.53 15.53 -16.36
CA VAL A 13 -2.35 16.05 -15.66
C VAL A 13 -2.21 15.39 -14.29
N SER A 14 -1.01 14.98 -13.93
CA SER A 14 -0.64 14.33 -12.67
C SER A 14 -1.40 13.03 -12.35
N ALA A 15 -2.22 12.52 -13.27
CA ALA A 15 -2.98 11.31 -13.06
C ALA A 15 -2.05 10.10 -12.83
N ILE A 16 -2.44 9.23 -11.89
CA ILE A 16 -1.72 8.01 -11.58
C ILE A 16 -2.45 6.83 -12.22
N GLY A 17 -1.70 6.03 -12.96
CA GLY A 17 -2.14 4.77 -13.54
C GLY A 17 -1.44 3.58 -12.89
N ARG A 18 -2.03 2.38 -13.06
CA ARG A 18 -1.43 1.11 -12.69
C ARG A 18 -1.79 0.06 -13.75
N ILE A 19 -0.78 -0.56 -14.32
CA ILE A 19 -0.95 -1.66 -15.28
C ILE A 19 -0.05 -2.81 -14.81
N GLY A 20 -0.65 -3.94 -14.49
CA GLY A 20 0.04 -5.08 -13.92
C GLY A 20 0.78 -4.70 -12.62
N ASN A 21 2.10 -4.87 -12.62
CA ASN A 21 2.97 -4.54 -11.49
C ASN A 21 3.66 -3.17 -11.62
N CYS A 22 3.20 -2.31 -12.52
CA CYS A 22 3.78 -0.99 -12.74
C CYS A 22 2.78 0.12 -12.37
N TYR A 23 3.25 1.09 -11.60
CA TYR A 23 2.61 2.40 -11.46
C TYR A 23 3.22 3.40 -12.42
N SER A 24 2.39 4.29 -12.94
CA SER A 24 2.82 5.43 -13.76
C SER A 24 2.17 6.72 -13.26
N GLN A 25 2.86 7.83 -13.41
CA GLN A 25 2.31 9.15 -13.14
C GLN A 25 2.54 10.05 -14.36
N ASN A 26 1.48 10.68 -14.82
CA ASN A 26 1.53 11.66 -15.90
C ASN A 26 2.23 12.95 -15.45
N ALA A 27 2.69 13.73 -16.44
CA ALA A 27 3.29 15.03 -16.24
C ALA A 27 2.43 15.91 -15.32
N LYS A 28 3.10 16.65 -14.43
CA LYS A 28 2.47 17.45 -13.38
C LYS A 28 2.01 18.82 -13.82
N THR A 29 2.51 19.29 -14.98
CA THR A 29 2.12 20.57 -15.56
C THR A 29 1.30 20.35 -16.82
N LEU A 30 0.37 21.27 -17.10
CA LEU A 30 -0.50 21.19 -18.25
C LEU A 30 0.28 21.27 -19.57
N ASP A 31 1.29 22.13 -19.60
CA ASP A 31 2.12 22.34 -20.80
C ASP A 31 2.92 21.08 -21.15
N ALA A 32 3.60 20.48 -20.17
CA ALA A 32 4.34 19.24 -20.38
C ALA A 32 3.40 18.07 -20.78
N TYR A 33 2.22 17.99 -20.18
CA TYR A 33 1.22 17.00 -20.55
C TYR A 33 0.75 17.16 -21.99
N ARG A 34 0.38 18.38 -22.39
CA ARG A 34 -0.08 18.70 -23.76
C ARG A 34 1.01 18.47 -24.80
N ASP A 35 2.23 18.88 -24.53
CA ASP A 35 3.37 18.69 -25.44
C ASP A 35 3.57 17.20 -25.77
N GLN A 36 3.53 16.31 -24.77
CA GLN A 36 3.66 14.87 -25.00
C GLN A 36 2.50 14.31 -25.81
N VAL A 37 1.27 14.67 -25.45
CA VAL A 37 0.06 14.18 -26.14
C VAL A 37 0.02 14.66 -27.60
N GLN A 38 0.38 15.92 -27.86
CA GLN A 38 0.46 16.47 -29.23
C GLN A 38 1.52 15.77 -30.10
N LYS A 39 2.57 15.27 -29.48
CA LYS A 39 3.61 14.45 -30.15
C LYS A 39 3.21 12.99 -30.32
N GLY A 40 2.02 12.60 -29.87
CA GLY A 40 1.56 11.21 -29.91
C GLY A 40 2.24 10.29 -28.90
N HIS A 41 2.85 10.85 -27.85
CA HIS A 41 3.50 10.10 -26.78
C HIS A 41 2.60 9.99 -25.56
N PHE A 42 2.82 8.93 -24.76
CA PHE A 42 2.23 8.86 -23.42
C PHE A 42 2.85 9.95 -22.54
N PRO A 43 2.03 10.78 -21.85
CA PRO A 43 2.52 11.88 -21.04
C PRO A 43 3.04 11.42 -19.66
N VAL A 44 3.70 10.26 -19.62
CA VAL A 44 4.23 9.67 -18.39
C VAL A 44 5.55 10.32 -18.01
N GLU A 45 5.60 10.91 -16.81
CA GLU A 45 6.82 11.52 -16.25
C GLU A 45 7.58 10.56 -15.36
N ARG A 46 6.87 9.66 -14.66
CA ARG A 46 7.43 8.70 -13.72
C ARG A 46 6.82 7.33 -13.88
N GLY A 47 7.64 6.31 -13.65
CA GLY A 47 7.20 4.93 -13.52
C GLY A 47 7.86 4.26 -12.32
N LEU A 48 7.14 3.33 -11.70
CA LEU A 48 7.63 2.48 -10.63
C LEU A 48 7.19 1.05 -10.90
N GLN A 49 8.14 0.16 -11.03
CA GLN A 49 7.87 -1.27 -11.05
C GLN A 49 7.85 -1.81 -9.62
N LEU A 50 6.77 -2.47 -9.25
CA LEU A 50 6.63 -3.09 -7.94
C LEU A 50 7.48 -4.37 -7.85
N THR A 51 8.23 -4.48 -6.77
CA THR A 51 8.89 -5.74 -6.39
C THR A 51 7.83 -6.76 -5.91
N ARG A 52 8.24 -8.03 -5.76
CA ARG A 52 7.38 -9.06 -5.17
C ARG A 52 6.93 -8.67 -3.75
N ASP A 53 7.83 -8.12 -2.94
CA ASP A 53 7.50 -7.63 -1.59
C ASP A 53 6.46 -6.49 -1.63
N ASP A 54 6.60 -5.53 -2.57
CA ASP A 54 5.61 -4.46 -2.73
C ASP A 54 4.23 -5.00 -3.09
N GLN A 55 4.17 -6.04 -3.92
CA GLN A 55 2.91 -6.66 -4.32
C GLN A 55 2.26 -7.41 -3.15
N ILE A 56 3.03 -8.14 -2.35
CA ILE A 56 2.56 -8.82 -1.13
C ILE A 56 2.03 -7.79 -0.13
N ARG A 57 2.79 -6.74 0.16
CA ARG A 57 2.39 -5.66 1.06
C ARG A 57 1.13 -4.95 0.56
N ARG A 58 1.05 -4.71 -0.74
CA ARG A 58 -0.16 -4.14 -1.36
C ARG A 58 -1.38 -5.04 -1.14
N ALA A 59 -1.26 -6.35 -1.33
CA ALA A 59 -2.36 -7.29 -1.11
C ALA A 59 -2.85 -7.23 0.34
N VAL A 60 -1.93 -7.21 1.32
CA VAL A 60 -2.24 -7.06 2.75
C VAL A 60 -2.94 -5.73 3.05
N ILE A 61 -2.37 -4.61 2.57
CA ILE A 61 -2.94 -3.27 2.74
C ILE A 61 -4.36 -3.20 2.17
N MET A 62 -4.57 -3.75 0.97
CA MET A 62 -5.88 -3.74 0.33
C MET A 62 -6.90 -4.62 1.05
N ALA A 63 -6.51 -5.78 1.58
CA ALA A 63 -7.39 -6.63 2.39
C ALA A 63 -7.87 -5.88 3.64
N ILE A 64 -6.95 -5.27 4.40
CA ILE A 64 -7.27 -4.47 5.58
C ILE A 64 -8.15 -3.27 5.22
N MET A 65 -7.78 -2.50 4.20
CA MET A 65 -8.48 -1.27 3.83
C MET A 65 -9.88 -1.49 3.25
N CYS A 66 -10.08 -2.57 2.50
CA CYS A 66 -11.33 -2.81 1.78
C CYS A 66 -12.26 -3.77 2.50
N GLN A 67 -11.72 -4.72 3.25
CA GLN A 67 -12.48 -5.78 3.91
C GLN A 67 -12.48 -5.66 5.44
N GLY A 68 -11.50 -4.92 6.01
CA GLY A 68 -11.29 -4.84 7.45
C GLY A 68 -10.74 -6.14 8.05
N GLU A 69 -10.34 -7.07 7.20
CA GLU A 69 -9.84 -8.38 7.62
C GLU A 69 -8.72 -8.86 6.70
N LEU A 70 -7.72 -9.49 7.27
CA LEU A 70 -6.64 -10.16 6.58
C LEU A 70 -6.59 -11.62 7.02
N LEU A 71 -6.99 -12.54 6.15
CA LEU A 71 -6.85 -13.97 6.37
C LEU A 71 -5.43 -14.42 6.01
N PHE A 72 -4.69 -15.02 6.97
CA PHE A 72 -3.31 -15.43 6.74
C PHE A 72 -3.21 -16.52 5.68
N GLU A 73 -4.13 -17.47 5.68
CA GLU A 73 -4.16 -18.54 4.68
C GLU A 73 -4.26 -18.00 3.25
N SER A 74 -5.08 -16.96 3.03
CA SER A 74 -5.24 -16.35 1.71
C SER A 74 -3.91 -15.78 1.19
N ILE A 75 -3.14 -15.11 2.07
CA ILE A 75 -1.82 -14.57 1.70
C ILE A 75 -0.80 -15.69 1.54
N ASN A 76 -0.79 -16.67 2.46
CA ASN A 76 0.13 -17.79 2.42
C ASN A 76 -0.01 -18.57 1.11
N ASN A 77 -1.22 -18.90 0.70
CA ASN A 77 -1.50 -19.65 -0.51
C ASN A 77 -1.22 -18.84 -1.78
N ALA A 78 -1.61 -17.56 -1.81
CA ALA A 78 -1.41 -16.71 -2.97
C ALA A 78 0.06 -16.40 -3.24
N TRP A 79 0.86 -16.27 -2.18
CA TRP A 79 2.24 -15.79 -2.28
C TRP A 79 3.31 -16.81 -1.89
N LEU A 80 2.91 -18.01 -1.44
CA LEU A 80 3.80 -19.08 -0.98
C LEU A 80 4.77 -18.58 0.11
N ILE A 81 4.23 -17.95 1.14
CA ILE A 81 4.95 -17.44 2.30
C ILE A 81 4.24 -17.89 3.59
N ASP A 82 4.92 -17.75 4.72
CA ASP A 82 4.29 -17.71 6.03
C ASP A 82 4.06 -16.25 6.43
N CYS A 83 2.81 -15.81 6.46
CA CYS A 83 2.44 -14.42 6.72
C CYS A 83 2.95 -13.92 8.06
N LYS A 84 2.84 -14.75 9.13
CA LYS A 84 3.29 -14.37 10.48
C LYS A 84 4.79 -14.19 10.54
N GLN A 85 5.53 -15.08 9.91
CA GLN A 85 6.98 -15.00 9.86
C GLN A 85 7.47 -13.85 8.96
N TYR A 86 6.83 -13.71 7.80
CA TYR A 86 7.19 -12.68 6.81
C TYR A 86 7.00 -11.26 7.33
N PHE A 87 5.94 -11.03 8.10
CA PHE A 87 5.57 -9.73 8.67
C PHE A 87 5.81 -9.65 10.19
N ALA A 88 6.75 -10.40 10.73
CA ALA A 88 7.02 -10.45 12.17
C ALA A 88 7.24 -9.06 12.80
N ALA A 89 7.97 -8.18 12.11
CA ALA A 89 8.22 -6.82 12.57
C ALA A 89 6.94 -5.95 12.58
N GLU A 90 6.09 -6.12 11.58
CA GLU A 90 4.81 -5.42 11.46
C GLU A 90 3.82 -5.91 12.54
N PHE A 91 3.83 -7.20 12.86
CA PHE A 91 3.03 -7.75 13.97
C PHE A 91 3.40 -7.14 15.32
N GLU A 92 4.71 -6.87 15.56
CA GLU A 92 5.12 -6.15 16.78
C GLU A 92 4.54 -4.73 16.83
N LEU A 93 4.50 -4.04 15.67
CA LEU A 93 3.90 -2.69 15.60
C LEU A 93 2.38 -2.73 15.81
N LEU A 94 1.70 -3.80 15.40
CA LEU A 94 0.26 -3.95 15.62
C LEU A 94 -0.12 -4.15 17.07
N ARG A 95 0.79 -4.61 17.94
CA ARG A 95 0.50 -4.79 19.38
C ARG A 95 -0.02 -3.52 20.03
N GLY A 96 0.61 -2.37 19.77
CA GLY A 96 0.13 -1.10 20.28
C GLY A 96 -1.28 -0.75 19.80
N GLN A 97 -1.58 -1.02 18.54
CA GLN A 97 -2.92 -0.81 17.99
C GLN A 97 -3.96 -1.79 18.54
N GLN A 98 -3.53 -3.01 18.89
CA GLN A 98 -4.39 -3.98 19.57
C GLN A 98 -4.70 -3.53 21.01
N GLU A 99 -3.72 -3.03 21.74
CA GLU A 99 -3.91 -2.45 23.08
C GLU A 99 -4.86 -1.24 23.04
N GLU A 100 -4.80 -0.45 22.00
CA GLU A 100 -5.73 0.66 21.74
C GLU A 100 -7.14 0.18 21.30
N GLY A 101 -7.31 -1.12 21.05
CA GLY A 101 -8.56 -1.73 20.59
C GLY A 101 -8.93 -1.39 19.15
N LEU A 102 -7.95 -1.10 18.30
CA LEU A 102 -8.17 -0.80 16.87
C LEU A 102 -8.19 -2.07 16.01
N VAL A 103 -7.44 -3.09 16.41
CA VAL A 103 -7.36 -4.39 15.73
C VAL A 103 -7.40 -5.54 16.72
N GLU A 104 -7.81 -6.70 16.23
CA GLU A 104 -7.67 -7.99 16.88
C GLU A 104 -6.74 -8.85 16.03
N VAL A 105 -5.65 -9.32 16.63
CA VAL A 105 -4.72 -10.27 16.00
C VAL A 105 -5.06 -11.65 16.53
N LEU A 106 -5.68 -12.46 15.69
CA LEU A 106 -6.11 -13.82 15.98
C LEU A 106 -5.11 -14.86 15.43
N ASP A 107 -5.38 -16.12 15.60
CA ASP A 107 -4.47 -17.18 15.14
C ASP A 107 -4.43 -17.31 13.62
N ASP A 108 -5.51 -16.99 12.94
CA ASP A 108 -5.73 -17.16 11.50
C ASP A 108 -5.92 -15.86 10.74
N CYS A 109 -6.15 -14.74 11.43
CA CYS A 109 -6.43 -13.46 10.78
C CYS A 109 -6.06 -12.24 11.64
N ILE A 110 -6.01 -11.07 10.97
CA ILE A 110 -6.12 -9.76 11.60
C ILE A 110 -7.51 -9.23 11.28
N ARG A 111 -8.23 -8.73 12.29
CA ARG A 111 -9.53 -8.09 12.12
C ARG A 111 -9.51 -6.66 12.65
N VAL A 112 -9.99 -5.72 11.85
CA VAL A 112 -10.17 -4.32 12.24
C VAL A 112 -11.47 -4.22 13.05
N THR A 113 -11.41 -3.64 14.23
CA THR A 113 -12.60 -3.44 15.09
C THR A 113 -13.49 -2.32 14.54
N SER A 114 -14.71 -2.19 15.07
CA SER A 114 -15.59 -1.05 14.73
C SER A 114 -14.95 0.29 15.06
N LYS A 115 -14.17 0.39 16.16
CA LYS A 115 -13.38 1.58 16.50
C LYS A 115 -12.21 1.77 15.51
N GLY A 116 -11.51 0.68 15.18
CA GLY A 116 -10.38 0.70 14.27
C GLY A 116 -10.75 1.09 12.85
N TRP A 117 -12.01 0.89 12.45
CA TRP A 117 -12.47 1.25 11.12
C TRP A 117 -12.32 2.74 10.80
N PHE A 118 -12.47 3.62 11.80
CA PHE A 118 -12.20 5.05 11.66
C PHE A 118 -10.71 5.35 11.41
N PHE A 119 -9.84 4.43 11.77
CA PHE A 119 -8.38 4.54 11.67
C PHE A 119 -7.78 3.46 10.74
N VAL A 120 -8.60 2.79 9.95
CA VAL A 120 -8.20 1.66 9.10
C VAL A 120 -6.99 1.97 8.22
N ARG A 121 -6.88 3.20 7.72
CA ARG A 121 -5.70 3.65 6.98
C ARG A 121 -4.43 3.63 7.83
N GLY A 122 -4.52 4.05 9.09
CA GLY A 122 -3.40 3.98 10.04
C GLY A 122 -2.97 2.55 10.34
N VAL A 123 -3.95 1.63 10.45
CA VAL A 123 -3.70 0.20 10.61
C VAL A 123 -2.97 -0.36 9.39
N ALA A 124 -3.49 -0.11 8.19
CA ALA A 124 -2.91 -0.61 6.96
C ALA A 124 -1.49 -0.07 6.69
N LEU A 125 -1.21 1.18 7.09
CA LEU A 125 0.10 1.82 6.91
C LEU A 125 1.23 1.17 7.73
N VAL A 126 0.93 0.29 8.68
CA VAL A 126 1.94 -0.52 9.37
C VAL A 126 2.69 -1.39 8.36
N PHE A 127 2.02 -1.87 7.31
CA PHE A 127 2.59 -2.70 6.26
C PHE A 127 3.28 -1.91 5.13
N ASP A 128 3.27 -0.56 5.18
CA ASP A 128 3.96 0.29 4.20
C ASP A 128 5.44 0.48 4.59
N ARG A 129 6.34 -0.31 3.95
CA ARG A 129 7.77 -0.26 4.22
C ARG A 129 8.41 1.10 3.88
N TYR A 130 7.89 1.80 2.88
CA TYR A 130 8.42 3.11 2.48
C TYR A 130 8.11 4.18 3.52
N LEU A 131 6.91 4.13 4.08
CA LEU A 131 6.53 5.02 5.18
C LEU A 131 7.32 4.71 6.45
N GLN A 132 7.54 3.44 6.77
CA GLN A 132 8.36 3.04 7.92
C GLN A 132 9.81 3.52 7.76
N ALA A 133 10.40 3.38 6.57
CA ALA A 133 11.74 3.87 6.27
C ALA A 133 11.83 5.41 6.36
N ALA A 134 10.81 6.14 5.90
CA ALA A 134 10.75 7.60 6.00
C ALA A 134 10.68 8.06 7.47
N ARG A 135 9.82 7.44 8.28
CA ARG A 135 9.71 7.73 9.73
C ARG A 135 11.00 7.45 10.48
N SER A 136 11.72 6.40 10.13
CA SER A 136 13.04 6.12 10.73
C SER A 136 14.04 7.21 10.40
N ARG A 137 14.09 7.68 9.15
CA ARG A 137 14.99 8.77 8.72
C ARG A 137 14.69 10.09 9.46
N GLU A 138 13.41 10.46 9.58
CA GLU A 138 13.01 11.67 10.31
C GLU A 138 13.36 11.61 11.79
N ARG A 139 13.28 10.44 12.43
CA ARG A 139 13.74 10.24 13.81
C ARG A 139 15.24 10.48 13.95
N PHE A 140 16.04 9.98 13.02
CA PHE A 140 17.51 10.18 13.06
C PHE A 140 17.91 11.64 12.76
N SER A 141 17.21 12.34 11.88
CA SER A 141 17.53 13.75 11.55
C SER A 141 17.15 14.74 12.65
N ARG A 142 16.35 14.34 13.65
CA ARG A 142 16.01 15.18 14.81
C ARG A 142 16.97 15.02 15.99
N ILE A 143 18.00 14.17 15.86
CA ILE A 143 18.99 13.88 16.92
C ILE A 143 20.32 14.58 16.64
N ILE A 144 20.43 15.35 15.54
CA ILE A 144 21.63 16.14 15.18
C ILE A 144 21.33 17.61 15.39
#